data_aae4fd7e3aa1fd0ac9fee89df2eaeff2
#
_entry.id   aae4fd7e3aa1fd0ac9fee89df2eaeff2
#
_cell.length_a   1.000
_cell.length_b   1.000
_cell.length_c   1.000
_cell.angle_alpha   90.00
_cell.angle_beta   90.00
_cell.angle_gamma   90.00
#
_symmetry.space_group_name_H-M   'P 1'
#
loop_
_entity.id
_entity.type
_entity.pdbx_description
1 polymer ?
#
loop_
_entity_poly.entity_id
_entity_poly.type
_entity_poly.pdbx_seq_one_letter_code
_entity_poly.pdbx_strand_id
1 'polypeptide(L)'
;MSAKSENISWSRAVLVSIRAVRLLASKNKWMFPYAIVKALLNAAASYAGLVIMARLIAELAGERRVETLTMWALVSILTAAAFGIINGVMYHAYAVKSSLFWANMQRIEDEKFMDMDYCDVEDQKVRDSYDQIKQNRNWNNWGFPRIQWAFEGIVSDFFSIIGAIALSVGLFMRKVPEESTFAYLNYPLVILGFLGLMALTAAMAPWLKIRMIEMNASRSDAARLGNRLFAHFGHLRDDADSMVEYRMYPQAEIARHYSWKGNAWFVGGICDRQYKGSFGLCLMGVSLGEKLLMSVIYLFVCLKAWAGAFGIGEVTQYVGAVSRLASGFTGLMQMANELRINAGFVEKIFEFLDLPNNMYQGSLTTEKRRDRKYNVEFQNVSFRYPDSESWALRNVSVSFEVGTKLAVVGENGSGKSTFIKLLCRLYDPQEGEILLNGVNIKKYRYEDYIGIFSVVFQDFYLLSHQLGQNVAGSCDVDEARAGKCLEDAGFGERLRELPDGLNTWLFKDFDEEGIQLSGGERQKIAIARAQYKDAPFIILDEPTASLDPIAEAEIYRKFDEIVGDRTAIYIRHRLSSCRFCGEILVFENGSVIQRGNHEELIGTEGKYRELWEAQAKYYEKAKQYEEDKKYL
;
A
#
# COMPACT_ATOMS: atom_id res chain seq x y z
N MET A 1 17.90 -10.07 11.12
CA MET A 1 18.55 -10.93 10.11
C MET A 1 18.75 -10.10 8.86
N SER A 2 20.00 -9.85 8.43
CA SER A 2 20.31 -9.15 7.18
C SER A 2 19.85 -10.04 6.03
N ALA A 3 18.79 -9.64 5.32
CA ALA A 3 18.49 -10.25 4.04
C ALA A 3 19.60 -9.83 3.07
N LYS A 4 20.64 -10.69 2.93
CA LYS A 4 21.45 -10.67 1.72
C LYS A 4 20.46 -10.69 0.56
N SER A 5 20.52 -9.69 -0.33
CA SER A 5 19.84 -9.79 -1.61
C SER A 5 20.30 -11.13 -2.22
N GLU A 6 19.47 -12.17 -2.08
CA GLU A 6 19.75 -13.44 -2.72
C GLU A 6 19.91 -13.12 -4.20
N ASN A 7 21.05 -13.51 -4.76
CA ASN A 7 21.35 -13.34 -6.16
C ASN A 7 20.34 -14.17 -6.96
N ILE A 8 19.20 -13.54 -7.27
CA ILE A 8 18.15 -14.17 -8.08
C ILE A 8 18.74 -14.55 -9.42
N SER A 9 18.51 -15.79 -9.84
CA SER A 9 18.94 -16.27 -11.15
C SER A 9 18.25 -15.47 -12.26
N TRP A 10 18.93 -15.28 -13.37
CA TRP A 10 18.37 -14.55 -14.53
C TRP A 10 17.04 -15.13 -15.01
N SER A 11 16.91 -16.46 -15.05
CA SER A 11 15.69 -17.13 -15.46
C SER A 11 14.51 -16.78 -14.54
N ARG A 12 14.73 -16.80 -13.22
CA ARG A 12 13.70 -16.44 -12.24
C ARG A 12 13.34 -14.96 -12.32
N ALA A 13 14.33 -14.08 -12.48
CA ALA A 13 14.09 -12.64 -12.65
C ALA A 13 13.20 -12.34 -13.86
N VAL A 14 13.45 -13.00 -14.99
CA VAL A 14 12.62 -12.86 -16.20
C VAL A 14 11.20 -13.36 -15.96
N LEU A 15 11.01 -14.53 -15.34
CA LEU A 15 9.69 -15.07 -15.04
C LEU A 15 8.87 -14.14 -14.14
N VAL A 16 9.48 -13.65 -13.05
CA VAL A 16 8.84 -12.71 -12.12
C VAL A 16 8.49 -11.40 -12.81
N SER A 17 9.40 -10.86 -13.65
CA SER A 17 9.14 -9.62 -14.39
C SER A 17 8.02 -9.80 -15.42
N ILE A 18 7.95 -10.95 -16.13
CA ILE A 18 6.85 -11.25 -17.06
C ILE A 18 5.52 -11.36 -16.31
N ARG A 19 5.49 -12.01 -15.14
CA ARG A 19 4.29 -12.09 -14.31
C ARG A 19 3.83 -10.67 -13.90
N ALA A 20 4.75 -9.81 -13.48
CA ALA A 20 4.44 -8.44 -13.13
C ALA A 20 3.89 -7.64 -14.32
N VAL A 21 4.53 -7.73 -15.49
CA VAL A 21 4.05 -7.05 -16.72
C VAL A 21 2.64 -7.53 -17.07
N ARG A 22 2.35 -8.83 -16.99
CA ARG A 22 1.00 -9.36 -17.27
C ARG A 22 -0.05 -8.82 -16.30
N LEU A 23 0.25 -8.80 -14.99
CA LEU A 23 -0.64 -8.26 -13.98
C LEU A 23 -0.92 -6.76 -14.22
N LEU A 24 0.13 -5.98 -14.46
CA LEU A 24 0.03 -4.54 -14.69
C LEU A 24 -0.69 -4.22 -16.00
N ALA A 25 -0.44 -5.00 -17.06
CA ALA A 25 -1.11 -4.87 -18.35
C ALA A 25 -2.61 -5.23 -18.26
N SER A 26 -3.00 -6.17 -17.39
CA SER A 26 -4.42 -6.51 -17.18
C SER A 26 -5.23 -5.35 -16.60
N LYS A 27 -4.61 -4.55 -15.74
CA LYS A 27 -5.22 -3.37 -15.10
C LYS A 27 -5.08 -2.11 -15.96
N ASN A 28 -4.09 -2.02 -16.85
CA ASN A 28 -3.87 -0.88 -17.75
C ASN A 28 -3.36 -1.32 -19.13
N LYS A 29 -4.28 -1.77 -20.00
CA LYS A 29 -4.00 -2.42 -21.29
C LYS A 29 -3.17 -1.55 -22.26
N TRP A 30 -3.29 -0.23 -22.20
CA TRP A 30 -2.73 0.67 -23.21
C TRP A 30 -1.36 1.25 -22.83
N MET A 31 -0.92 1.12 -21.59
CA MET A 31 0.31 1.75 -21.12
C MET A 31 1.56 1.26 -21.87
N PHE A 32 1.75 -0.05 -21.98
CA PHE A 32 2.91 -0.65 -22.66
C PHE A 32 2.92 -0.38 -24.17
N PRO A 33 1.80 -0.51 -24.92
CA PRO A 33 1.73 -0.10 -26.31
C PRO A 33 2.08 1.37 -26.55
N TYR A 34 1.60 2.28 -25.72
CA TYR A 34 1.94 3.71 -25.82
C TYR A 34 3.44 3.96 -25.57
N ALA A 35 4.05 3.24 -24.62
CA ALA A 35 5.49 3.33 -24.36
C ALA A 35 6.32 2.91 -25.58
N ILE A 36 5.91 1.85 -26.28
CA ILE A 36 6.58 1.37 -27.51
C ILE A 36 6.50 2.43 -28.62
N VAL A 37 5.30 2.96 -28.89
CA VAL A 37 5.11 3.96 -29.94
C VAL A 37 5.88 5.24 -29.63
N LYS A 38 5.85 5.71 -28.39
CA LYS A 38 6.63 6.86 -27.90
C LYS A 38 8.14 6.67 -28.13
N ALA A 39 8.67 5.50 -27.76
CA ALA A 39 10.08 5.18 -27.93
C ALA A 39 10.50 5.17 -29.42
N LEU A 40 9.68 4.56 -30.27
CA LEU A 40 9.90 4.53 -31.72
C LEU A 40 9.92 5.94 -32.33
N LEU A 41 8.94 6.78 -31.98
CA LEU A 41 8.85 8.16 -32.48
C LEU A 41 10.02 9.02 -32.00
N ASN A 42 10.44 8.87 -30.75
CA ASN A 42 11.61 9.58 -30.20
C ASN A 42 12.92 9.16 -30.91
N ALA A 43 13.09 7.87 -31.18
CA ALA A 43 14.23 7.38 -31.95
C ALA A 43 14.21 7.95 -33.38
N ALA A 44 13.06 7.85 -34.07
CA ALA A 44 12.91 8.38 -35.44
C ALA A 44 13.22 9.88 -35.53
N ALA A 45 12.66 10.70 -34.62
CA ALA A 45 12.92 12.13 -34.53
C ALA A 45 14.42 12.44 -34.38
N SER A 46 15.06 11.69 -33.48
CA SER A 46 16.49 11.87 -33.20
C SER A 46 17.38 11.54 -34.38
N TYR A 47 17.08 10.48 -35.11
CA TYR A 47 17.88 10.08 -36.28
C TYR A 47 17.59 10.95 -37.51
N ALA A 48 16.35 11.37 -37.70
CA ALA A 48 16.03 12.37 -38.72
C ALA A 48 16.81 13.67 -38.49
N GLY A 49 16.87 14.14 -37.24
CA GLY A 49 17.68 15.32 -36.90
C GLY A 49 19.16 15.17 -37.19
N LEU A 50 19.78 14.00 -36.92
CA LEU A 50 21.18 13.73 -37.23
C LEU A 50 21.45 13.77 -38.72
N VAL A 51 20.59 13.17 -39.55
CA VAL A 51 20.75 13.17 -41.01
C VAL A 51 20.61 14.56 -41.61
N ILE A 52 19.59 15.32 -41.18
CA ILE A 52 19.36 16.70 -41.65
C ILE A 52 20.56 17.60 -41.30
N MET A 53 21.03 17.49 -40.03
CA MET A 53 22.18 18.27 -39.54
C MET A 53 23.45 17.95 -40.33
N ALA A 54 23.67 16.67 -40.64
CA ALA A 54 24.82 16.24 -41.47
C ALA A 54 24.77 16.88 -42.88
N ARG A 55 23.59 16.93 -43.50
CA ARG A 55 23.40 17.56 -44.81
C ARG A 55 23.62 19.07 -44.77
N LEU A 56 23.12 19.73 -43.74
CA LEU A 56 23.27 21.16 -43.53
C LEU A 56 24.76 21.56 -43.34
N ILE A 57 25.49 20.82 -42.53
CA ILE A 57 26.91 21.03 -42.29
C ILE A 57 27.74 20.73 -43.54
N ALA A 58 27.37 19.69 -44.30
CA ALA A 58 28.06 19.36 -45.56
C ALA A 58 27.97 20.50 -46.58
N GLU A 59 26.79 21.11 -46.73
CA GLU A 59 26.61 22.24 -47.66
C GLU A 59 27.32 23.53 -47.15
N LEU A 60 27.31 23.77 -45.85
CA LEU A 60 28.03 24.92 -45.23
C LEU A 60 29.56 24.80 -45.43
N ALA A 61 30.09 23.60 -45.37
CA ALA A 61 31.52 23.33 -45.58
C ALA A 61 31.93 23.23 -47.05
N GLY A 62 30.97 22.98 -47.96
CA GLY A 62 31.15 22.80 -49.38
C GLY A 62 30.85 24.06 -50.20
N GLU A 63 29.96 23.94 -51.17
CA GLU A 63 29.67 24.98 -52.18
C GLU A 63 28.90 26.19 -51.64
N ARG A 64 28.30 26.09 -50.44
CA ARG A 64 27.54 27.15 -49.73
C ARG A 64 26.40 27.74 -50.58
N ARG A 65 25.72 26.92 -51.35
CA ARG A 65 24.58 27.37 -52.16
C ARG A 65 23.42 27.79 -51.26
N VAL A 66 23.03 29.06 -51.37
CA VAL A 66 22.00 29.66 -50.53
C VAL A 66 20.68 28.91 -50.66
N GLU A 67 20.29 28.49 -51.88
CA GLU A 67 19.06 27.75 -52.14
C GLU A 67 19.03 26.38 -51.41
N THR A 68 20.13 25.63 -51.47
CA THR A 68 20.26 24.33 -50.83
C THR A 68 20.29 24.47 -49.29
N LEU A 69 20.98 25.49 -48.78
CA LEU A 69 21.01 25.78 -47.33
C LEU A 69 19.64 26.17 -46.81
N THR A 70 18.92 27.06 -47.53
CA THR A 70 17.55 27.45 -47.12
C THR A 70 16.58 26.27 -47.19
N MET A 71 16.70 25.41 -48.21
CA MET A 71 15.89 24.18 -48.30
C MET A 71 16.12 23.27 -47.10
N TRP A 72 17.38 22.94 -46.74
CA TRP A 72 17.68 22.07 -45.61
C TRP A 72 17.32 22.71 -44.28
N ALA A 73 17.45 24.04 -44.13
CA ALA A 73 16.98 24.76 -42.97
C ALA A 73 15.45 24.66 -42.79
N LEU A 74 14.68 24.86 -43.88
CA LEU A 74 13.24 24.70 -43.88
C LEU A 74 12.83 23.25 -43.55
N VAL A 75 13.48 22.26 -44.17
CA VAL A 75 13.26 20.83 -43.85
C VAL A 75 13.53 20.55 -42.40
N SER A 76 14.59 21.12 -41.82
CA SER A 76 14.91 20.98 -40.40
C SER A 76 13.78 21.51 -39.50
N ILE A 77 13.31 22.75 -39.78
CA ILE A 77 12.24 23.39 -39.02
C ILE A 77 10.94 22.59 -39.14
N LEU A 78 10.53 22.22 -40.37
CA LEU A 78 9.30 21.47 -40.59
C LEU A 78 9.33 20.08 -39.94
N THR A 79 10.47 19.39 -40.04
CA THR A 79 10.65 18.06 -39.41
C THR A 79 10.61 18.18 -37.88
N ALA A 80 11.33 19.17 -37.31
CA ALA A 80 11.31 19.41 -35.86
C ALA A 80 9.92 19.77 -35.36
N ALA A 81 9.17 20.62 -36.09
CA ALA A 81 7.80 20.98 -35.77
C ALA A 81 6.87 19.76 -35.85
N ALA A 82 6.94 18.97 -36.92
CA ALA A 82 6.11 17.77 -37.09
C ALA A 82 6.36 16.74 -35.97
N PHE A 83 7.62 16.38 -35.73
CA PHE A 83 7.95 15.48 -34.61
C PHE A 83 7.63 16.10 -33.23
N GLY A 84 7.82 17.40 -33.08
CA GLY A 84 7.45 18.12 -31.85
C GLY A 84 5.95 17.98 -31.52
N ILE A 85 5.10 18.20 -32.52
CA ILE A 85 3.64 18.06 -32.36
C ILE A 85 3.27 16.60 -32.09
N ILE A 86 3.75 15.66 -32.92
CA ILE A 86 3.44 14.23 -32.77
C ILE A 86 3.91 13.72 -31.41
N ASN A 87 5.14 14.00 -31.01
CA ASN A 87 5.67 13.60 -29.72
C ASN A 87 4.94 14.29 -28.57
N GLY A 88 4.52 15.56 -28.72
CA GLY A 88 3.72 16.26 -27.71
C GLY A 88 2.38 15.57 -27.45
N VAL A 89 1.67 15.21 -28.51
CA VAL A 89 0.38 14.47 -28.42
C VAL A 89 0.62 13.08 -27.78
N MET A 90 1.63 12.37 -28.24
CA MET A 90 1.97 11.05 -27.71
C MET A 90 2.42 11.10 -26.24
N TYR A 91 3.20 12.13 -25.87
CA TYR A 91 3.62 12.35 -24.49
C TYR A 91 2.42 12.63 -23.59
N HIS A 92 1.49 13.49 -24.02
CA HIS A 92 0.27 13.76 -23.28
C HIS A 92 -0.56 12.48 -23.06
N ALA A 93 -0.82 11.73 -24.14
CA ALA A 93 -1.57 10.47 -24.06
C ALA A 93 -0.89 9.46 -23.13
N TYR A 94 0.44 9.36 -23.21
CA TYR A 94 1.24 8.50 -22.35
C TYR A 94 1.20 8.96 -20.88
N ALA A 95 1.33 10.26 -20.60
CA ALA A 95 1.32 10.81 -19.25
C ALA A 95 0.00 10.51 -18.52
N VAL A 96 -1.15 10.65 -19.23
CA VAL A 96 -2.46 10.26 -18.67
C VAL A 96 -2.50 8.76 -18.33
N LYS A 97 -1.99 7.88 -19.20
CA LYS A 97 -1.97 6.44 -18.93
C LYS A 97 -0.98 6.06 -17.83
N SER A 98 0.14 6.76 -17.74
CA SER A 98 1.12 6.57 -16.66
C SER A 98 0.57 7.00 -15.30
N SER A 99 -0.17 8.11 -15.23
CA SER A 99 -0.83 8.54 -13.97
C SER A 99 -1.85 7.51 -13.50
N LEU A 100 -2.69 7.01 -14.41
CA LEU A 100 -3.66 5.95 -14.11
C LEU A 100 -2.95 4.63 -13.70
N PHE A 101 -1.78 4.36 -14.25
CA PHE A 101 -0.99 3.19 -13.88
C PHE A 101 -0.53 3.25 -12.42
N TRP A 102 -0.05 4.40 -11.95
CA TRP A 102 0.34 4.60 -10.57
C TRP A 102 -0.82 4.38 -9.60
N ALA A 103 -1.99 4.95 -9.90
CA ALA A 103 -3.20 4.75 -9.11
C ALA A 103 -3.64 3.27 -9.09
N ASN A 104 -3.65 2.60 -10.25
CA ASN A 104 -4.03 1.20 -10.34
C ASN A 104 -3.04 0.26 -9.64
N MET A 105 -1.75 0.58 -9.65
CA MET A 105 -0.72 -0.20 -8.97
C MET A 105 -0.92 -0.18 -7.44
N GLN A 106 -1.16 0.99 -6.87
CA GLN A 106 -1.45 1.12 -5.44
C GLN A 106 -2.76 0.38 -5.11
N ARG A 107 -3.78 0.54 -5.95
CA ARG A 107 -5.06 -0.14 -5.78
C ARG A 107 -4.94 -1.67 -5.72
N ILE A 108 -4.04 -2.30 -6.48
CA ILE A 108 -3.81 -3.76 -6.42
C ILE A 108 -3.39 -4.19 -5.02
N GLU A 109 -2.46 -3.44 -4.40
CA GLU A 109 -1.97 -3.73 -3.05
C GLU A 109 -3.04 -3.45 -1.99
N ASP A 110 -3.77 -2.34 -2.13
CA ASP A 110 -4.82 -1.92 -1.19
C ASP A 110 -6.04 -2.85 -1.26
N GLU A 111 -6.50 -3.25 -2.47
CA GLU A 111 -7.56 -4.25 -2.66
C GLU A 111 -7.19 -5.57 -1.95
N LYS A 112 -5.95 -6.06 -2.14
CA LYS A 112 -5.53 -7.29 -1.46
C LYS A 112 -5.56 -7.15 0.05
N PHE A 113 -5.11 -6.02 0.59
CA PHE A 113 -5.11 -5.78 2.03
C PHE A 113 -6.53 -5.74 2.62
N MET A 114 -7.50 -5.17 1.87
CA MET A 114 -8.92 -5.13 2.28
C MET A 114 -9.60 -6.49 2.19
N ASP A 115 -9.18 -7.34 1.24
CA ASP A 115 -9.79 -8.65 1.00
C ASP A 115 -9.13 -9.79 1.81
N MET A 116 -8.12 -9.49 2.63
CA MET A 116 -7.42 -10.49 3.45
C MET A 116 -8.26 -10.95 4.61
N ASP A 117 -7.99 -12.17 5.08
CA ASP A 117 -8.53 -12.68 6.32
C ASP A 117 -8.11 -11.78 7.51
N TYR A 118 -9.00 -11.53 8.45
CA TYR A 118 -8.74 -10.62 9.58
C TYR A 118 -7.51 -11.04 10.40
N CYS A 119 -7.29 -12.34 10.58
CA CYS A 119 -6.12 -12.88 11.27
C CYS A 119 -4.79 -12.49 10.58
N ASP A 120 -4.77 -12.40 9.24
CA ASP A 120 -3.60 -12.00 8.48
C ASP A 120 -3.37 -10.49 8.59
N VAL A 121 -4.44 -9.68 8.64
CA VAL A 121 -4.35 -8.23 8.86
C VAL A 121 -3.77 -7.90 10.25
N GLU A 122 -4.08 -8.70 11.27
CA GLU A 122 -3.48 -8.54 12.62
C GLU A 122 -2.06 -9.11 12.73
N ASP A 123 -1.64 -10.04 11.85
CA ASP A 123 -0.30 -10.64 11.90
C ASP A 123 0.79 -9.57 11.66
N GLN A 124 1.65 -9.41 12.67
CA GLN A 124 2.77 -8.46 12.61
C GLN A 124 3.71 -8.72 11.43
N LYS A 125 3.89 -9.99 11.03
CA LYS A 125 4.75 -10.36 9.89
C LYS A 125 4.18 -9.88 8.57
N VAL A 126 2.86 -9.97 8.41
CA VAL A 126 2.15 -9.49 7.21
C VAL A 126 2.20 -7.97 7.16
N ARG A 127 1.96 -7.28 8.28
CA ARG A 127 2.11 -5.82 8.36
C ARG A 127 3.53 -5.37 8.06
N ASP A 128 4.53 -6.02 8.64
CA ASP A 128 5.95 -5.73 8.38
C ASP A 128 6.30 -5.96 6.91
N SER A 129 5.75 -7.00 6.26
CA SER A 129 5.93 -7.27 4.84
C SER A 129 5.31 -6.15 3.97
N TYR A 130 4.09 -5.74 4.27
CA TYR A 130 3.41 -4.65 3.57
C TYR A 130 4.12 -3.31 3.76
N ASP A 131 4.56 -2.99 4.98
CA ASP A 131 5.37 -1.82 5.26
C ASP A 131 6.70 -1.84 4.50
N GLN A 132 7.32 -3.02 4.37
CA GLN A 132 8.54 -3.18 3.59
C GLN A 132 8.30 -2.91 2.10
N ILE A 133 7.18 -3.36 1.53
CA ILE A 133 6.78 -3.08 0.14
C ILE A 133 6.65 -1.57 -0.06
N LYS A 134 5.90 -0.88 0.82
CA LYS A 134 5.75 0.59 0.78
C LYS A 134 7.08 1.32 0.87
N GLN A 135 7.95 0.91 1.79
CA GLN A 135 9.26 1.54 1.97
C GLN A 135 10.20 1.34 0.79
N ASN A 136 10.22 0.14 0.19
CA ASN A 136 11.01 -0.14 -1.01
C ASN A 136 10.56 0.75 -2.17
N ARG A 137 9.26 0.93 -2.35
CA ARG A 137 8.69 1.84 -3.33
C ARG A 137 9.10 3.30 -3.06
N ASN A 138 8.98 3.76 -1.83
CA ASN A 138 9.29 5.15 -1.46
C ASN A 138 10.79 5.46 -1.50
N TRP A 139 11.66 4.47 -1.22
CA TRP A 139 13.11 4.67 -1.21
C TRP A 139 13.69 4.92 -2.60
N ASN A 140 13.30 4.14 -3.59
CA ASN A 140 13.88 4.25 -4.95
C ASN A 140 12.98 3.63 -6.04
N ASN A 141 11.66 3.66 -5.84
CA ASN A 141 10.66 3.07 -6.74
C ASN A 141 10.88 1.58 -7.04
N TRP A 142 11.42 0.80 -6.06
CA TRP A 142 11.55 -0.64 -6.20
C TRP A 142 10.18 -1.32 -6.23
N GLY A 143 10.08 -2.44 -6.94
CA GLY A 143 8.85 -3.18 -7.15
C GLY A 143 8.19 -2.87 -8.49
N PHE A 144 6.89 -2.74 -8.53
CA PHE A 144 6.13 -2.51 -9.77
C PHE A 144 6.51 -1.23 -10.53
N PRO A 145 6.79 -0.06 -9.89
CA PRO A 145 7.23 1.13 -10.62
C PRO A 145 8.47 0.90 -11.46
N ARG A 146 9.43 0.14 -10.93
CA ARG A 146 10.69 -0.15 -11.64
C ARG A 146 10.46 -1.03 -12.86
N ILE A 147 9.45 -1.89 -12.88
CA ILE A 147 9.07 -2.69 -14.06
C ILE A 147 8.67 -1.77 -15.21
N GLN A 148 7.85 -0.75 -14.93
CA GLN A 148 7.46 0.24 -15.94
C GLN A 148 8.69 0.96 -16.53
N TRP A 149 9.53 1.51 -15.68
CA TRP A 149 10.70 2.27 -16.12
C TRP A 149 11.71 1.43 -16.89
N ALA A 150 11.96 0.21 -16.42
CA ALA A 150 12.85 -0.72 -17.12
C ALA A 150 12.30 -1.12 -18.49
N PHE A 151 10.98 -1.35 -18.60
CA PHE A 151 10.34 -1.62 -19.89
C PHE A 151 10.51 -0.46 -20.87
N GLU A 152 10.23 0.78 -20.43
CA GLU A 152 10.43 1.97 -21.27
C GLU A 152 11.88 2.13 -21.70
N GLY A 153 12.83 1.96 -20.78
CA GLY A 153 14.25 2.03 -21.05
C GLY A 153 14.69 1.00 -22.08
N ILE A 154 14.32 -0.28 -21.90
CA ILE A 154 14.65 -1.37 -22.81
C ILE A 154 14.13 -1.10 -24.22
N VAL A 155 12.87 -0.68 -24.35
CA VAL A 155 12.26 -0.39 -25.65
C VAL A 155 12.92 0.82 -26.33
N SER A 156 13.22 1.87 -25.56
CA SER A 156 13.90 3.06 -26.06
C SER A 156 15.31 2.74 -26.56
N ASP A 157 16.08 1.99 -25.77
CA ASP A 157 17.44 1.59 -26.10
C ASP A 157 17.48 0.64 -27.30
N PHE A 158 16.50 -0.27 -27.40
CA PHE A 158 16.37 -1.17 -28.55
C PHE A 158 16.19 -0.40 -29.88
N PHE A 159 15.24 0.55 -29.94
CA PHE A 159 15.07 1.36 -31.15
C PHE A 159 16.26 2.28 -31.40
N SER A 160 16.91 2.77 -30.35
CA SER A 160 18.12 3.55 -30.43
C SER A 160 19.26 2.74 -31.08
N ILE A 161 19.46 1.50 -30.69
CA ILE A 161 20.49 0.63 -31.30
C ILE A 161 20.19 0.35 -32.74
N ILE A 162 18.95 0.01 -33.11
CA ILE A 162 18.59 -0.25 -34.52
C ILE A 162 18.90 0.94 -35.43
N GLY A 163 18.46 2.14 -35.03
CA GLY A 163 18.71 3.34 -35.80
C GLY A 163 20.20 3.70 -35.86
N ALA A 164 20.92 3.48 -34.75
CA ALA A 164 22.36 3.72 -34.68
C ALA A 164 23.16 2.79 -35.65
N ILE A 165 22.81 1.50 -35.67
CA ILE A 165 23.42 0.54 -36.60
C ILE A 165 23.17 0.99 -38.02
N ALA A 166 21.92 1.31 -38.37
CA ALA A 166 21.58 1.72 -39.75
C ALA A 166 22.40 2.93 -40.23
N LEU A 167 22.64 3.92 -39.36
CA LEU A 167 23.41 5.13 -39.72
C LEU A 167 24.94 4.97 -39.60
N SER A 168 25.43 4.03 -38.78
CA SER A 168 26.87 3.84 -38.57
C SER A 168 27.53 2.88 -39.55
N VAL A 169 26.78 2.05 -40.29
CA VAL A 169 27.33 1.09 -41.26
C VAL A 169 28.25 1.78 -42.25
N GLY A 170 27.87 2.96 -42.77
CA GLY A 170 28.68 3.75 -43.72
C GLY A 170 30.07 4.11 -43.19
N LEU A 171 30.24 4.34 -41.89
CA LEU A 171 31.53 4.62 -41.25
C LEU A 171 32.57 3.51 -41.52
N PHE A 172 32.14 2.26 -41.47
CA PHE A 172 33.00 1.08 -41.63
C PHE A 172 33.16 0.66 -43.09
N MET A 173 32.19 0.94 -43.97
CA MET A 173 32.22 0.60 -45.37
C MET A 173 33.07 1.58 -46.22
N ARG A 174 33.09 2.86 -45.84
CA ARG A 174 33.88 3.88 -46.57
C ARG A 174 35.36 3.74 -46.26
N LYS A 175 36.16 3.63 -47.33
CA LYS A 175 37.61 3.47 -47.24
C LYS A 175 38.31 4.81 -47.34
N VAL A 176 39.40 4.94 -46.61
CA VAL A 176 40.38 6.04 -46.76
C VAL A 176 41.14 5.85 -48.08
N PRO A 177 41.38 6.89 -48.88
CA PRO A 177 42.21 6.81 -50.08
C PRO A 177 43.59 6.18 -49.80
N GLU A 178 44.10 5.33 -50.74
CA GLU A 178 45.32 4.59 -50.48
C GLU A 178 46.58 5.51 -50.48
N GLU A 179 46.47 6.69 -51.08
CA GLU A 179 47.51 7.72 -51.06
C GLU A 179 47.65 8.49 -49.76
N SER A 180 46.69 8.32 -48.81
CA SER A 180 46.69 9.01 -47.53
C SER A 180 47.64 8.33 -46.55
N THR A 181 48.38 9.14 -45.77
CA THR A 181 49.22 8.67 -44.66
C THR A 181 48.44 7.86 -43.62
N PHE A 182 47.11 7.97 -43.61
CA PHE A 182 46.19 7.28 -42.70
C PHE A 182 45.51 6.05 -43.34
N ALA A 183 46.00 5.54 -44.48
CA ALA A 183 45.42 4.36 -45.16
C ALA A 183 45.38 3.11 -44.25
N TYR A 184 46.21 3.04 -43.21
CA TYR A 184 46.17 1.99 -42.18
C TYR A 184 44.86 1.89 -41.42
N LEU A 185 44.03 2.97 -41.38
CA LEU A 185 42.68 2.95 -40.79
C LEU A 185 41.70 2.02 -41.52
N ASN A 186 42.03 1.57 -42.71
CA ASN A 186 41.27 0.58 -43.48
C ASN A 186 41.56 -0.87 -43.04
N TYR A 187 42.65 -1.12 -42.34
CA TYR A 187 43.00 -2.48 -41.95
C TYR A 187 42.02 -3.04 -40.96
N PRO A 188 41.53 -4.27 -41.16
CA PRO A 188 40.56 -4.90 -40.25
C PRO A 188 41.04 -4.93 -38.80
N LEU A 189 42.36 -5.08 -38.58
CA LEU A 189 42.95 -5.11 -37.24
C LEU A 189 42.78 -3.77 -36.50
N VAL A 190 42.90 -2.64 -37.20
CA VAL A 190 42.71 -1.29 -36.62
C VAL A 190 41.23 -1.05 -36.30
N ILE A 191 40.33 -1.48 -37.17
CA ILE A 191 38.89 -1.40 -36.97
C ILE A 191 38.50 -2.26 -35.75
N LEU A 192 39.01 -3.49 -35.65
CA LEU A 192 38.80 -4.37 -34.51
C LEU A 192 39.38 -3.78 -33.20
N GLY A 193 40.57 -3.18 -33.28
CA GLY A 193 41.17 -2.47 -32.15
C GLY A 193 40.35 -1.30 -31.68
N PHE A 194 39.77 -0.49 -32.58
CA PHE A 194 38.85 0.58 -32.25
C PHE A 194 37.57 0.05 -31.62
N LEU A 195 36.95 -0.98 -32.19
CA LEU A 195 35.77 -1.60 -31.66
C LEU A 195 36.02 -2.23 -30.27
N GLY A 196 37.20 -2.85 -30.10
CA GLY A 196 37.62 -3.40 -28.80
C GLY A 196 37.81 -2.31 -27.73
N LEU A 197 38.47 -1.21 -28.09
CA LEU A 197 38.66 -0.06 -27.21
C LEU A 197 37.31 0.61 -26.86
N MET A 198 36.43 0.74 -27.85
CA MET A 198 35.08 1.24 -27.66
C MET A 198 34.28 0.32 -26.72
N ALA A 199 34.34 -0.98 -26.94
CA ALA A 199 33.66 -1.95 -26.07
C ALA A 199 34.20 -1.92 -24.62
N LEU A 200 35.52 -1.82 -24.44
CA LEU A 200 36.13 -1.71 -23.13
C LEU A 200 35.67 -0.45 -22.37
N THR A 201 35.74 0.71 -23.03
CA THR A 201 35.28 1.97 -22.42
C THR A 201 33.79 2.00 -22.21
N ALA A 202 32.98 1.43 -23.14
CA ALA A 202 31.53 1.31 -23.00
C ALA A 202 31.11 0.37 -21.87
N ALA A 203 31.90 -0.67 -21.57
CA ALA A 203 31.61 -1.61 -20.48
C ALA A 203 31.90 -1.02 -19.08
N MET A 204 32.79 -0.04 -18.96
CA MET A 204 33.19 0.54 -17.68
C MET A 204 32.05 1.26 -16.98
N ALA A 205 31.31 2.08 -17.70
CA ALA A 205 30.19 2.85 -17.12
C ALA A 205 29.03 1.95 -16.62
N PRO A 206 28.54 0.96 -17.40
CA PRO A 206 27.53 0.02 -16.90
C PRO A 206 28.01 -0.79 -15.69
N TRP A 207 29.25 -1.27 -15.70
CA TRP A 207 29.81 -2.04 -14.59
C TRP A 207 29.80 -1.23 -13.28
N LEU A 208 30.22 0.03 -13.33
CA LEU A 208 30.17 0.93 -12.19
C LEU A 208 28.72 1.27 -11.76
N LYS A 209 27.83 1.53 -12.73
CA LYS A 209 26.39 1.78 -12.47
C LYS A 209 25.73 0.58 -11.82
N ILE A 210 25.98 -0.64 -12.30
CA ILE A 210 25.48 -1.88 -11.68
C ILE A 210 25.92 -1.98 -10.23
N ARG A 211 27.21 -1.74 -9.95
CA ARG A 211 27.73 -1.76 -8.58
C ARG A 211 27.11 -0.69 -7.69
N MET A 212 26.81 0.48 -8.22
CA MET A 212 26.07 1.53 -7.50
C MET A 212 24.63 1.10 -7.16
N ILE A 213 23.94 0.47 -8.11
CA ILE A 213 22.57 -0.03 -7.90
C ILE A 213 22.56 -1.14 -6.85
N GLU A 214 23.49 -2.08 -6.89
CA GLU A 214 23.66 -3.14 -5.88
C GLU A 214 23.92 -2.55 -4.48
N MET A 215 24.82 -1.56 -4.39
CA MET A 215 25.09 -0.85 -3.13
C MET A 215 23.83 -0.12 -2.61
N ASN A 216 23.03 0.46 -3.49
CA ASN A 216 21.80 1.13 -3.11
C ASN A 216 20.71 0.14 -2.67
N ALA A 217 20.54 -0.95 -3.40
CA ALA A 217 19.60 -2.01 -3.06
C ALA A 217 19.94 -2.68 -1.69
N SER A 218 21.20 -3.01 -1.46
CA SER A 218 21.64 -3.63 -0.20
C SER A 218 21.46 -2.75 1.04
N ARG A 219 21.29 -1.43 0.84
CA ARG A 219 21.09 -0.45 1.92
C ARG A 219 19.62 -0.12 2.16
N SER A 220 18.71 -0.54 1.31
CA SER A 220 17.27 -0.31 1.53
C SER A 220 16.81 -0.91 2.86
N ASP A 221 17.33 -2.07 3.23
CA ASP A 221 17.05 -2.70 4.53
C ASP A 221 17.65 -1.92 5.72
N ALA A 222 18.84 -1.34 5.56
CA ALA A 222 19.45 -0.50 6.60
C ALA A 222 18.72 0.84 6.78
N ALA A 223 18.13 1.38 5.71
CA ALA A 223 17.32 2.59 5.76
C ALA A 223 15.92 2.36 6.34
N ARG A 224 15.45 1.10 6.40
CA ARG A 224 14.12 0.72 6.86
C ARG A 224 13.78 1.28 8.25
N LEU A 225 14.65 1.07 9.23
CA LEU A 225 14.44 1.58 10.58
C LEU A 225 14.40 3.12 10.60
N GLY A 226 15.32 3.76 9.88
CA GLY A 226 15.36 5.21 9.77
C GLY A 226 14.10 5.80 9.14
N ASN A 227 13.59 5.18 8.10
CA ASN A 227 12.35 5.60 7.44
C ASN A 227 11.11 5.39 8.33
N ARG A 228 11.04 4.26 9.08
CA ARG A 228 9.97 4.03 10.07
C ARG A 228 9.99 5.08 11.19
N LEU A 229 11.17 5.37 11.74
CA LEU A 229 11.33 6.41 12.76
C LEU A 229 10.95 7.79 12.22
N PHE A 230 11.39 8.10 11.00
CA PHE A 230 11.03 9.38 10.36
C PHE A 230 9.52 9.48 10.10
N ALA A 231 8.89 8.44 9.58
CA ALA A 231 7.45 8.41 9.37
C ALA A 231 6.70 8.55 10.69
N HIS A 232 7.05 7.73 11.70
CA HIS A 232 6.39 7.77 13.01
C HIS A 232 6.49 9.16 13.65
N PHE A 233 7.68 9.70 13.80
CA PHE A 233 7.88 11.01 14.42
C PHE A 233 7.48 12.20 13.52
N GLY A 234 7.44 12.01 12.20
CA GLY A 234 6.95 13.01 11.25
C GLY A 234 5.45 13.20 11.32
N HIS A 235 4.69 12.12 11.51
CA HIS A 235 3.23 12.14 11.61
C HIS A 235 2.68 12.49 12.99
N LEU A 236 3.52 12.50 14.03
CA LEU A 236 3.08 12.89 15.38
C LEU A 236 2.47 14.29 15.45
N ARG A 237 2.93 15.20 14.60
CA ARG A 237 2.38 16.56 14.52
C ARG A 237 0.97 16.62 13.90
N ASP A 238 0.58 15.57 13.19
CA ASP A 238 -0.68 15.51 12.44
C ASP A 238 -1.83 15.00 13.34
N ASP A 239 -1.49 14.48 14.56
CA ASP A 239 -2.44 14.02 15.56
C ASP A 239 -2.46 14.98 16.77
N ALA A 240 -3.58 15.71 16.92
CA ALA A 240 -3.77 16.67 17.98
C ALA A 240 -3.75 16.05 19.39
N ASP A 241 -4.27 14.84 19.53
CA ASP A 241 -4.35 14.13 20.82
C ASP A 241 -2.95 13.75 21.31
N SER A 242 -2.11 13.23 20.42
CA SER A 242 -0.70 12.98 20.70
C SER A 242 0.06 14.25 21.11
N MET A 243 -0.28 15.40 20.52
CA MET A 243 0.39 16.68 20.83
C MET A 243 0.08 17.20 22.24
N VAL A 244 -1.02 16.82 22.85
CA VAL A 244 -1.32 17.13 24.26
C VAL A 244 -0.31 16.44 25.17
N GLU A 245 -0.08 15.13 24.96
CA GLU A 245 0.91 14.36 25.73
C GLU A 245 2.34 14.93 25.57
N TYR A 246 2.71 15.30 24.34
CA TYR A 246 4.02 15.94 24.07
C TYR A 246 4.23 17.26 24.79
N ARG A 247 3.16 18.01 25.11
CA ARG A 247 3.22 19.27 25.86
C ARG A 247 3.21 19.08 27.37
N MET A 248 2.46 18.08 27.83
CA MET A 248 2.38 17.76 29.26
C MET A 248 3.65 17.06 29.77
N TYR A 249 4.30 16.27 28.92
CA TYR A 249 5.52 15.55 29.23
C TYR A 249 6.67 15.98 28.29
N PRO A 250 7.94 16.01 28.74
CA PRO A 250 9.07 16.48 27.92
C PRO A 250 9.48 15.45 26.84
N GLN A 251 8.52 14.94 26.07
CA GLN A 251 8.74 13.92 25.05
C GLN A 251 9.30 14.47 23.73
N ALA A 252 9.28 15.79 23.55
CA ALA A 252 9.82 16.45 22.37
C ALA A 252 11.32 16.18 22.16
N GLU A 253 12.08 15.93 23.23
CA GLU A 253 13.50 15.58 23.15
C GLU A 253 13.68 14.17 22.55
N ILE A 254 12.84 13.20 22.96
CA ILE A 254 12.81 11.84 22.42
C ILE A 254 12.48 11.88 20.92
N ALA A 255 11.44 12.61 20.54
CA ALA A 255 11.03 12.75 19.15
C ALA A 255 12.15 13.36 18.29
N ARG A 256 12.80 14.46 18.75
CA ARG A 256 13.95 15.06 18.05
C ARG A 256 15.12 14.09 17.94
N HIS A 257 15.46 13.40 19.01
CA HIS A 257 16.58 12.47 19.02
C HIS A 257 16.42 11.36 17.96
N TYR A 258 15.25 10.72 17.92
CA TYR A 258 15.02 9.61 17.01
C TYR A 258 14.68 10.01 15.59
N SER A 259 13.96 11.12 15.37
CA SER A 259 13.70 11.63 14.02
C SER A 259 14.98 12.04 13.30
N TRP A 260 15.96 12.58 14.03
CA TRP A 260 17.21 13.04 13.45
C TRP A 260 18.26 11.92 13.33
N LYS A 261 18.45 11.11 14.37
CA LYS A 261 19.42 10.00 14.33
C LYS A 261 19.06 8.89 13.35
N GLY A 262 17.77 8.64 13.15
CA GLY A 262 17.29 7.60 12.25
C GLY A 262 17.24 8.02 10.78
N ASN A 263 17.35 9.31 10.47
CA ASN A 263 17.15 9.79 9.11
C ASN A 263 18.38 9.54 8.23
N ALA A 264 18.18 8.75 7.18
CA ALA A 264 19.23 8.38 6.23
C ALA A 264 19.80 9.59 5.44
N TRP A 265 19.06 10.70 5.35
CA TRP A 265 19.39 11.88 4.54
C TRP A 265 20.16 12.98 5.29
N PHE A 266 20.32 12.88 6.61
CA PHE A 266 21.07 13.88 7.36
C PHE A 266 22.58 13.79 7.17
N VAL A 267 23.26 14.90 7.44
CA VAL A 267 24.73 14.99 7.48
C VAL A 267 25.28 13.93 8.43
N GLY A 268 26.17 13.09 7.94
CA GLY A 268 26.67 11.90 8.66
C GLY A 268 25.74 10.66 8.60
N GLY A 269 24.56 10.77 7.98
CA GLY A 269 23.65 9.65 7.73
C GLY A 269 24.18 8.66 6.68
N ILE A 270 23.37 7.64 6.38
CA ILE A 270 23.73 6.58 5.41
C ILE A 270 24.00 7.19 4.03
N CYS A 271 23.16 8.12 3.57
CA CYS A 271 23.31 8.76 2.26
C CYS A 271 24.56 9.65 2.18
N ASP A 272 24.82 10.49 3.18
CA ASP A 272 26.01 11.33 3.21
C ASP A 272 27.30 10.51 3.16
N ARG A 273 27.39 9.46 3.99
CA ARG A 273 28.54 8.52 3.96
C ARG A 273 28.65 7.78 2.64
N GLN A 274 27.52 7.49 1.98
CA GLN A 274 27.48 6.84 0.68
C GLN A 274 28.09 7.72 -0.42
N TYR A 275 27.66 8.99 -0.50
CA TYR A 275 28.16 9.92 -1.50
C TYR A 275 29.64 10.29 -1.27
N LYS A 276 30.09 10.40 -0.02
CA LYS A 276 31.50 10.64 0.32
C LYS A 276 32.40 9.40 0.13
N GLY A 277 31.81 8.21 0.07
CA GLY A 277 32.53 6.94 -0.04
C GLY A 277 32.56 6.34 -1.46
N SER A 278 32.53 5.01 -1.50
CA SER A 278 32.65 4.20 -2.74
C SER A 278 31.61 4.53 -3.81
N PHE A 279 30.40 4.96 -3.42
CA PHE A 279 29.35 5.34 -4.36
C PHE A 279 29.74 6.61 -5.14
N GLY A 280 30.24 7.64 -4.46
CA GLY A 280 30.70 8.86 -5.10
C GLY A 280 31.89 8.60 -6.04
N LEU A 281 32.83 7.73 -5.64
CA LEU A 281 33.93 7.32 -6.51
C LEU A 281 33.43 6.57 -7.76
N CYS A 282 32.45 5.70 -7.64
CA CYS A 282 31.81 5.03 -8.77
C CYS A 282 31.13 6.05 -9.70
N LEU A 283 30.45 7.08 -9.13
CA LEU A 283 29.81 8.13 -9.93
C LEU A 283 30.82 8.94 -10.74
N MET A 284 31.97 9.30 -10.14
CA MET A 284 33.07 9.92 -10.85
C MET A 284 33.63 9.01 -11.96
N GLY A 285 33.80 7.72 -11.66
CA GLY A 285 34.24 6.74 -12.65
C GLY A 285 33.28 6.56 -13.83
N VAL A 286 31.97 6.59 -13.59
CA VAL A 286 30.96 6.57 -14.66
C VAL A 286 31.13 7.77 -15.59
N SER A 287 31.23 8.99 -15.03
CA SER A 287 31.41 10.20 -15.81
C SER A 287 32.72 10.19 -16.61
N LEU A 288 33.80 9.67 -16.02
CA LEU A 288 35.07 9.52 -16.70
C LEU A 288 34.94 8.51 -17.86
N GLY A 289 34.32 7.36 -17.66
CA GLY A 289 34.10 6.34 -18.67
C GLY A 289 33.29 6.86 -19.87
N GLU A 290 32.22 7.61 -19.61
CA GLU A 290 31.44 8.24 -20.68
C GLU A 290 32.25 9.27 -21.50
N LYS A 291 33.10 10.06 -20.85
CA LYS A 291 33.97 11.02 -21.53
C LYS A 291 35.07 10.34 -22.34
N LEU A 292 35.70 9.30 -21.79
CA LEU A 292 36.71 8.51 -22.51
C LEU A 292 36.10 7.84 -23.74
N LEU A 293 34.92 7.24 -23.63
CA LEU A 293 34.21 6.65 -24.76
C LEU A 293 33.96 7.68 -25.89
N MET A 294 33.43 8.86 -25.51
CA MET A 294 33.20 9.94 -26.48
C MET A 294 34.51 10.39 -27.13
N SER A 295 35.60 10.52 -26.41
CA SER A 295 36.91 10.90 -26.94
C SER A 295 37.44 9.88 -27.95
N VAL A 296 37.30 8.58 -27.67
CA VAL A 296 37.69 7.49 -28.59
C VAL A 296 36.86 7.56 -29.88
N ILE A 297 35.54 7.77 -29.78
CA ILE A 297 34.66 7.89 -30.94
C ILE A 297 35.05 9.09 -31.80
N TYR A 298 35.21 10.28 -31.18
CA TYR A 298 35.62 11.49 -31.92
C TYR A 298 36.96 11.30 -32.58
N LEU A 299 37.97 10.76 -31.89
CA LEU A 299 39.31 10.56 -32.44
C LEU A 299 39.26 9.71 -33.70
N PHE A 300 38.59 8.56 -33.68
CA PHE A 300 38.50 7.65 -34.80
C PHE A 300 37.75 8.27 -36.00
N VAL A 301 36.58 8.88 -35.74
CA VAL A 301 35.75 9.47 -36.80
C VAL A 301 36.43 10.68 -37.43
N CYS A 302 37.04 11.57 -36.61
CA CYS A 302 37.75 12.75 -37.15
C CYS A 302 39.01 12.37 -37.91
N LEU A 303 39.80 11.38 -37.45
CA LEU A 303 40.97 10.90 -38.21
C LEU A 303 40.56 10.32 -39.57
N LYS A 304 39.46 9.55 -39.63
CA LYS A 304 38.97 9.00 -40.90
C LYS A 304 38.45 10.07 -41.84
N ALA A 305 37.78 11.11 -41.33
CA ALA A 305 37.35 12.27 -42.10
C ALA A 305 38.54 13.10 -42.61
N TRP A 306 39.54 13.37 -41.73
CA TRP A 306 40.78 14.06 -42.13
C TRP A 306 41.51 13.32 -43.26
N ALA A 307 41.53 12.02 -43.18
CA ALA A 307 42.11 11.15 -44.19
C ALA A 307 41.34 11.10 -45.53
N GLY A 308 40.20 11.80 -45.63
CA GLY A 308 39.43 11.94 -46.88
C GLY A 308 38.41 10.82 -47.13
N ALA A 309 38.09 9.98 -46.16
CA ALA A 309 37.10 8.91 -46.33
C ALA A 309 35.67 9.44 -46.52
N PHE A 310 35.36 10.58 -45.91
CA PHE A 310 34.04 11.23 -45.97
C PHE A 310 34.13 12.70 -45.54
N GLY A 311 33.10 13.48 -45.88
CA GLY A 311 33.06 14.90 -45.59
C GLY A 311 32.72 15.25 -44.14
N ILE A 312 32.94 16.54 -43.75
CA ILE A 312 32.77 17.05 -42.40
C ILE A 312 31.31 16.94 -41.91
N GLY A 313 30.33 17.02 -42.81
CA GLY A 313 28.92 16.81 -42.43
C GLY A 313 28.64 15.40 -41.92
N GLU A 314 29.29 14.38 -42.50
CA GLU A 314 29.14 12.98 -42.10
C GLU A 314 29.84 12.69 -40.77
N VAL A 315 30.80 13.51 -40.33
CA VAL A 315 31.40 13.41 -38.96
C VAL A 315 30.31 13.54 -37.91
N THR A 316 29.44 14.54 -38.03
CA THR A 316 28.32 14.73 -37.09
C THR A 316 27.38 13.54 -37.04
N GLN A 317 27.06 12.99 -38.23
CA GLN A 317 26.20 11.80 -38.33
C GLN A 317 26.85 10.58 -37.67
N TYR A 318 28.11 10.27 -37.97
CA TYR A 318 28.77 9.07 -37.45
C TYR A 318 29.07 9.18 -35.97
N VAL A 319 29.52 10.34 -35.48
CA VAL A 319 29.71 10.56 -34.02
C VAL A 319 28.40 10.40 -33.29
N GLY A 320 27.34 11.02 -33.80
CA GLY A 320 26.00 10.90 -33.19
C GLY A 320 25.46 9.47 -33.20
N ALA A 321 25.61 8.75 -34.33
CA ALA A 321 25.14 7.37 -34.46
C ALA A 321 25.92 6.40 -33.53
N VAL A 322 27.26 6.45 -33.57
CA VAL A 322 28.10 5.55 -32.74
C VAL A 322 27.94 5.85 -31.26
N SER A 323 27.79 7.13 -30.86
CA SER A 323 27.50 7.50 -29.46
C SER A 323 26.18 6.92 -28.99
N ARG A 324 25.12 6.97 -29.82
CA ARG A 324 23.82 6.38 -29.50
C ARG A 324 23.86 4.85 -29.46
N LEU A 325 24.67 4.22 -30.32
CA LEU A 325 24.90 2.79 -30.28
C LEU A 325 25.49 2.38 -28.92
N ALA A 326 26.55 3.05 -28.51
CA ALA A 326 27.21 2.78 -27.23
C ALA A 326 26.30 3.05 -26.02
N SER A 327 25.57 4.18 -26.01
CA SER A 327 24.65 4.49 -24.92
C SER A 327 23.47 3.53 -24.88
N GLY A 328 22.94 3.07 -26.04
CA GLY A 328 21.87 2.09 -26.08
C GLY A 328 22.30 0.72 -25.53
N PHE A 329 23.51 0.22 -25.87
CA PHE A 329 24.02 -0.99 -25.22
C PHE A 329 24.22 -0.83 -23.72
N THR A 330 24.80 0.30 -23.30
CA THR A 330 24.96 0.63 -21.87
C THR A 330 23.62 0.63 -21.15
N GLY A 331 22.61 1.26 -21.73
CA GLY A 331 21.25 1.31 -21.18
C GLY A 331 20.60 -0.05 -21.07
N LEU A 332 20.67 -0.88 -22.13
CA LEU A 332 20.12 -2.25 -22.09
C LEU A 332 20.78 -3.09 -20.99
N MET A 333 22.10 -3.04 -20.85
CA MET A 333 22.81 -3.75 -19.78
C MET A 333 22.38 -3.27 -18.40
N GLN A 334 22.23 -1.97 -18.23
CA GLN A 334 21.76 -1.35 -16.98
C GLN A 334 20.33 -1.80 -16.65
N MET A 335 19.39 -1.66 -17.60
CA MET A 335 17.99 -2.02 -17.41
C MET A 335 17.79 -3.51 -17.12
N ALA A 336 18.53 -4.37 -17.83
CA ALA A 336 18.50 -5.81 -17.56
C ALA A 336 18.95 -6.13 -16.13
N ASN A 337 20.05 -5.52 -15.67
CA ASN A 337 20.51 -5.73 -14.29
C ASN A 337 19.54 -5.12 -13.25
N GLU A 338 18.96 -3.96 -13.53
CA GLU A 338 17.92 -3.37 -12.68
C GLU A 338 16.71 -4.31 -12.53
N LEU A 339 16.25 -4.92 -13.64
CA LEU A 339 15.18 -5.93 -13.58
C LEU A 339 15.57 -7.13 -12.73
N ARG A 340 16.84 -7.60 -12.83
CA ARG A 340 17.31 -8.71 -12.00
C ARG A 340 17.26 -8.38 -10.50
N ILE A 341 17.75 -7.21 -10.13
CA ILE A 341 17.73 -6.75 -8.73
C ILE A 341 16.29 -6.52 -8.27
N ASN A 342 15.48 -5.87 -9.13
CA ASN A 342 14.09 -5.55 -8.82
C ASN A 342 13.22 -6.80 -8.67
N ALA A 343 13.58 -7.91 -9.30
CA ALA A 343 12.84 -9.16 -9.18
C ALA A 343 12.68 -9.61 -7.72
N GLY A 344 13.68 -9.39 -6.86
CA GLY A 344 13.58 -9.69 -5.44
C GLY A 344 12.56 -8.84 -4.69
N PHE A 345 12.38 -7.59 -5.10
CA PHE A 345 11.36 -6.73 -4.52
C PHE A 345 9.96 -7.08 -5.05
N VAL A 346 9.86 -7.47 -6.31
CA VAL A 346 8.61 -7.92 -6.92
C VAL A 346 8.16 -9.28 -6.37
N GLU A 347 9.09 -10.19 -6.05
CA GLU A 347 8.76 -11.46 -5.37
C GLU A 347 8.08 -11.20 -4.03
N LYS A 348 8.59 -10.27 -3.23
CA LYS A 348 7.94 -9.90 -1.95
C LYS A 348 6.52 -9.36 -2.14
N ILE A 349 6.30 -8.60 -3.23
CA ILE A 349 4.94 -8.16 -3.57
C ILE A 349 4.06 -9.36 -3.92
N PHE A 350 4.57 -10.32 -4.69
CA PHE A 350 3.80 -11.52 -5.01
C PHE A 350 3.59 -12.44 -3.82
N GLU A 351 4.56 -12.58 -2.92
CA GLU A 351 4.38 -13.31 -1.64
C GLU A 351 3.21 -12.71 -0.85
N PHE A 352 3.09 -11.38 -0.80
CA PHE A 352 1.98 -10.70 -0.17
C PHE A 352 0.66 -10.89 -0.94
N LEU A 353 0.65 -10.74 -2.27
CA LEU A 353 -0.55 -10.88 -3.10
C LEU A 353 -1.07 -12.32 -3.15
N ASP A 354 -0.18 -13.30 -3.06
CA ASP A 354 -0.50 -14.73 -3.11
C ASP A 354 -0.92 -15.31 -1.76
N LEU A 355 -0.95 -14.51 -0.67
CA LEU A 355 -1.47 -14.97 0.62
C LEU A 355 -2.90 -15.51 0.43
N PRO A 356 -3.18 -16.75 0.85
CA PRO A 356 -4.49 -17.36 0.65
C PRO A 356 -5.52 -16.74 1.58
N ASN A 357 -6.74 -16.54 1.10
CA ASN A 357 -7.88 -16.20 1.94
C ASN A 357 -8.59 -17.50 2.34
N ASN A 358 -8.29 -18.01 3.52
CA ASN A 358 -8.79 -19.33 3.97
C ASN A 358 -10.25 -19.26 4.46
N MET A 359 -10.70 -18.09 4.93
CA MET A 359 -12.06 -17.91 5.46
C MET A 359 -13.13 -17.84 4.37
N TYR A 360 -12.76 -17.52 3.13
CA TYR A 360 -13.70 -17.39 2.00
C TYR A 360 -14.01 -18.70 1.25
N GLN A 361 -13.65 -19.85 1.81
CA GLN A 361 -13.79 -21.16 1.14
C GLN A 361 -15.20 -21.78 1.27
N GLY A 362 -16.06 -21.25 2.14
CA GLY A 362 -17.43 -21.76 2.31
C GLY A 362 -18.31 -21.48 1.09
N SER A 363 -19.27 -22.39 0.81
CA SER A 363 -20.18 -22.29 -0.35
C SER A 363 -21.66 -22.21 0.03
N LEU A 364 -22.01 -22.53 1.27
CA LEU A 364 -23.40 -22.49 1.73
C LEU A 364 -23.82 -21.04 2.00
N THR A 365 -25.01 -20.68 1.55
CA THR A 365 -25.65 -19.42 1.90
C THR A 365 -26.35 -19.55 3.26
N THR A 366 -26.39 -18.47 4.03
CA THR A 366 -27.25 -18.42 5.21
C THR A 366 -28.70 -18.28 4.75
N GLU A 367 -29.59 -19.10 5.29
CA GLU A 367 -31.01 -18.97 5.01
C GLU A 367 -31.50 -17.59 5.50
N LYS A 368 -32.15 -16.82 4.63
CA LYS A 368 -32.91 -15.63 5.03
C LYS A 368 -34.21 -16.06 5.72
N ARG A 369 -34.10 -16.52 6.94
CA ARG A 369 -35.25 -16.96 7.73
C ARG A 369 -36.13 -15.77 8.11
N ARG A 370 -37.39 -15.82 7.75
CA ARG A 370 -38.39 -14.80 8.16
C ARG A 370 -38.66 -14.83 9.67
N ASP A 371 -38.53 -16.04 10.28
CA ASP A 371 -38.69 -16.24 11.73
C ASP A 371 -37.46 -15.82 12.53
N ARG A 372 -36.34 -15.47 11.82
CA ARG A 372 -35.03 -15.07 12.40
C ARG A 372 -34.50 -16.04 13.46
N LYS A 373 -34.98 -17.31 13.50
CA LYS A 373 -34.56 -18.30 14.48
C LYS A 373 -33.27 -18.98 14.02
N TYR A 374 -32.22 -18.72 14.74
CA TYR A 374 -30.92 -19.37 14.55
C TYR A 374 -30.49 -20.02 15.87
N ASN A 375 -29.82 -21.15 15.80
CA ASN A 375 -29.16 -21.79 16.94
C ASN A 375 -27.65 -21.72 16.74
N VAL A 376 -26.92 -21.20 17.71
CA VAL A 376 -25.46 -21.15 17.70
C VAL A 376 -24.95 -22.10 18.77
N GLU A 377 -24.00 -22.95 18.40
CA GLU A 377 -23.38 -23.91 19.31
C GLU A 377 -21.87 -23.82 19.22
N PHE A 378 -21.21 -23.62 20.34
CA PHE A 378 -19.79 -23.82 20.52
C PHE A 378 -19.58 -25.21 21.09
N GLN A 379 -18.81 -26.07 20.43
CA GLN A 379 -18.53 -27.44 20.86
C GLN A 379 -17.05 -27.60 21.14
N ASN A 380 -16.66 -27.65 22.42
CA ASN A 380 -15.29 -27.84 22.91
C ASN A 380 -14.27 -26.86 22.27
N VAL A 381 -14.66 -25.60 22.10
CA VAL A 381 -13.89 -24.60 21.40
C VAL A 381 -12.70 -24.12 22.23
N SER A 382 -11.48 -24.27 21.69
CA SER A 382 -10.27 -23.72 22.25
C SER A 382 -9.58 -22.83 21.20
N PHE A 383 -9.10 -21.67 21.65
CA PHE A 383 -8.46 -20.68 20.78
C PHE A 383 -7.31 -19.96 21.50
N ARG A 384 -6.22 -19.74 20.76
CA ARG A 384 -5.12 -18.84 21.13
C ARG A 384 -4.78 -17.93 19.96
N TYR A 385 -4.38 -16.71 20.27
CA TYR A 385 -3.91 -15.77 19.25
C TYR A 385 -2.57 -16.25 18.63
N PRO A 386 -2.30 -15.91 17.36
CA PRO A 386 -1.12 -16.42 16.63
C PRO A 386 0.22 -16.23 17.36
N ASP A 387 0.40 -15.10 18.06
CA ASP A 387 1.64 -14.74 18.75
C ASP A 387 1.62 -15.07 20.27
N SER A 388 0.61 -15.83 20.72
CA SER A 388 0.43 -16.19 22.14
C SER A 388 0.58 -17.70 22.35
N GLU A 389 1.31 -18.08 23.39
CA GLU A 389 1.36 -19.48 23.85
C GLU A 389 0.19 -19.83 24.80
N SER A 390 -0.46 -18.82 25.38
CA SER A 390 -1.59 -19.00 26.30
C SER A 390 -2.92 -19.10 25.57
N TRP A 391 -3.80 -20.00 26.08
CA TRP A 391 -5.16 -20.11 25.57
C TRP A 391 -6.00 -18.88 25.97
N ALA A 392 -6.58 -18.22 24.97
CA ALA A 392 -7.55 -17.13 25.19
C ALA A 392 -8.95 -17.67 25.45
N LEU A 393 -9.31 -18.80 24.83
CA LEU A 393 -10.46 -19.65 25.19
C LEU A 393 -10.00 -21.09 25.32
N ARG A 394 -10.60 -21.81 26.26
CA ARG A 394 -10.27 -23.22 26.52
C ARG A 394 -11.53 -24.03 26.79
N ASN A 395 -11.76 -25.02 25.93
CA ASN A 395 -12.84 -26.01 26.04
C ASN A 395 -14.22 -25.38 26.29
N VAL A 396 -14.55 -24.32 25.55
CA VAL A 396 -15.84 -23.63 25.66
C VAL A 396 -16.92 -24.41 24.94
N SER A 397 -17.96 -24.82 25.68
CA SER A 397 -19.16 -25.49 25.14
C SER A 397 -20.39 -24.73 25.59
N VAL A 398 -21.05 -24.02 24.67
CA VAL A 398 -22.22 -23.18 24.92
C VAL A 398 -23.14 -23.24 23.71
N SER A 399 -24.45 -23.37 23.97
CA SER A 399 -25.47 -23.23 22.91
C SER A 399 -26.48 -22.15 23.33
N PHE A 400 -26.92 -21.33 22.40
CA PHE A 400 -27.98 -20.35 22.62
C PHE A 400 -28.83 -20.17 21.36
N GLU A 401 -30.11 -19.94 21.56
CA GLU A 401 -31.08 -19.71 20.50
C GLU A 401 -31.33 -18.22 20.28
N VAL A 402 -31.69 -17.86 19.03
CA VAL A 402 -32.09 -16.51 18.67
C VAL A 402 -33.38 -16.10 19.39
N GLY A 403 -33.44 -14.83 19.82
CA GLY A 403 -34.50 -14.23 20.62
C GLY A 403 -34.12 -14.11 22.09
N THR A 404 -32.97 -14.69 22.51
CA THR A 404 -32.46 -14.54 23.88
C THR A 404 -31.58 -13.28 24.03
N LYS A 405 -31.74 -12.57 25.11
CA LYS A 405 -30.85 -11.52 25.56
C LYS A 405 -29.76 -12.17 26.40
N LEU A 406 -28.57 -12.33 25.80
CA LEU A 406 -27.42 -13.00 26.42
C LEU A 406 -26.45 -11.97 26.98
N ALA A 407 -26.10 -12.04 28.24
CA ALA A 407 -25.01 -11.27 28.82
C ALA A 407 -23.75 -12.12 28.94
N VAL A 408 -22.60 -11.57 28.52
CA VAL A 408 -21.29 -12.17 28.71
C VAL A 408 -20.51 -11.34 29.68
N VAL A 409 -20.19 -11.90 30.85
CA VAL A 409 -19.57 -11.20 31.98
C VAL A 409 -18.31 -11.91 32.45
N GLY A 410 -17.43 -11.20 33.14
CA GLY A 410 -16.17 -11.72 33.67
C GLY A 410 -15.13 -10.60 33.81
N GLU A 411 -14.02 -10.90 34.44
CA GLU A 411 -12.88 -9.99 34.58
C GLU A 411 -12.23 -9.62 33.22
N ASN A 412 -11.38 -8.59 33.21
CA ASN A 412 -10.60 -8.24 32.06
C ASN A 412 -9.65 -9.39 31.70
N GLY A 413 -9.55 -9.73 30.41
CA GLY A 413 -8.75 -10.87 29.96
C GLY A 413 -9.39 -12.25 30.14
N SER A 414 -10.66 -12.36 30.63
CA SER A 414 -11.32 -13.65 30.82
C SER A 414 -11.75 -14.36 29.51
N GLY A 415 -11.59 -13.73 28.34
CA GLY A 415 -11.92 -14.33 27.03
C GLY A 415 -13.21 -13.80 26.37
N LYS A 416 -13.92 -12.82 26.95
CA LYS A 416 -15.21 -12.30 26.46
C LYS A 416 -15.15 -11.78 25.01
N SER A 417 -14.23 -10.86 24.73
CA SER A 417 -14.07 -10.28 23.38
C SER A 417 -13.55 -11.32 22.37
N THR A 418 -12.75 -12.30 22.84
CA THR A 418 -12.31 -13.43 22.02
C THR A 418 -13.49 -14.33 21.63
N PHE A 419 -14.42 -14.57 22.55
CA PHE A 419 -15.65 -15.31 22.25
C PHE A 419 -16.46 -14.64 21.12
N ILE A 420 -16.62 -13.32 21.15
CA ILE A 420 -17.31 -12.57 20.10
C ILE A 420 -16.52 -12.58 18.78
N LYS A 421 -15.22 -12.41 18.82
CA LYS A 421 -14.38 -12.46 17.62
C LYS A 421 -14.52 -13.82 16.91
N LEU A 422 -14.58 -14.93 17.65
CA LEU A 422 -14.83 -16.27 17.10
C LEU A 422 -16.28 -16.44 16.62
N LEU A 423 -17.26 -15.94 17.36
CA LEU A 423 -18.66 -15.95 16.95
C LEU A 423 -18.86 -15.21 15.63
N CYS A 424 -18.22 -14.05 15.43
CA CYS A 424 -18.25 -13.28 14.20
C CYS A 424 -17.34 -13.87 13.11
N ARG A 425 -16.66 -14.98 13.40
CA ARG A 425 -15.70 -15.63 12.51
C ARG A 425 -14.60 -14.67 12.00
N LEU A 426 -14.11 -13.77 12.86
CA LEU A 426 -12.89 -13.01 12.60
C LEU A 426 -11.65 -13.91 12.76
N TYR A 427 -11.80 -15.01 13.49
CA TYR A 427 -10.84 -16.10 13.64
C TYR A 427 -11.57 -17.44 13.59
N ASP A 428 -10.87 -18.46 13.18
CA ASP A 428 -11.29 -19.84 13.28
C ASP A 428 -10.66 -20.50 14.53
N PRO A 429 -11.38 -21.31 15.30
CA PRO A 429 -10.84 -22.01 16.46
C PRO A 429 -9.80 -23.07 16.02
N GLN A 430 -8.77 -23.30 16.88
CA GLN A 430 -7.80 -24.38 16.68
C GLN A 430 -8.35 -25.73 17.09
N GLU A 431 -9.21 -25.79 18.14
CA GLU A 431 -9.85 -27.02 18.59
C GLU A 431 -11.34 -26.79 18.73
N GLY A 432 -12.12 -27.84 18.50
CA GLY A 432 -13.58 -27.79 18.52
C GLY A 432 -14.18 -27.16 17.27
N GLU A 433 -15.48 -26.90 17.32
CA GLU A 433 -16.19 -26.28 16.19
C GLU A 433 -17.32 -25.36 16.67
N ILE A 434 -17.66 -24.40 15.82
CA ILE A 434 -18.80 -23.51 16.02
C ILE A 434 -19.83 -23.84 14.95
N LEU A 435 -21.05 -24.09 15.38
CA LEU A 435 -22.15 -24.48 14.51
C LEU A 435 -23.20 -23.37 14.47
N LEU A 436 -23.76 -23.15 13.29
CA LEU A 436 -24.98 -22.36 13.07
C LEU A 436 -26.05 -23.34 12.53
N ASN A 437 -27.14 -23.53 13.29
CA ASN A 437 -28.18 -24.51 12.94
C ASN A 437 -27.64 -25.93 12.70
N GLY A 438 -26.68 -26.38 13.51
CA GLY A 438 -26.04 -27.69 13.39
C GLY A 438 -25.04 -27.83 12.24
N VAL A 439 -24.76 -26.75 11.50
CA VAL A 439 -23.77 -26.74 10.40
C VAL A 439 -22.56 -25.90 10.80
N ASN A 440 -21.35 -26.45 10.62
CA ASN A 440 -20.11 -25.76 10.93
C ASN A 440 -20.02 -24.43 10.14
N ILE A 441 -19.72 -23.33 10.83
CA ILE A 441 -19.69 -21.98 10.26
C ILE A 441 -18.68 -21.85 9.11
N LYS A 442 -17.64 -22.67 9.06
CA LYS A 442 -16.66 -22.71 7.97
C LYS A 442 -17.24 -23.10 6.61
N LYS A 443 -18.39 -23.77 6.60
CA LYS A 443 -19.09 -24.21 5.36
C LYS A 443 -19.91 -23.10 4.72
N TYR A 444 -20.25 -22.06 5.46
CA TYR A 444 -20.99 -20.92 4.92
C TYR A 444 -20.08 -19.97 4.14
N ARG A 445 -20.65 -19.30 3.14
CA ARG A 445 -20.00 -18.14 2.51
C ARG A 445 -19.73 -17.10 3.58
N TYR A 446 -18.49 -16.61 3.63
CA TYR A 446 -18.04 -15.69 4.67
C TYR A 446 -18.92 -14.45 4.76
N GLU A 447 -19.19 -13.81 3.61
CA GLU A 447 -20.01 -12.60 3.52
C GLU A 447 -21.45 -12.81 4.02
N ASP A 448 -22.05 -13.95 3.68
CA ASP A 448 -23.41 -14.30 4.13
C ASP A 448 -23.44 -14.56 5.64
N TYR A 449 -22.41 -15.22 6.16
CA TYR A 449 -22.30 -15.48 7.60
C TYR A 449 -22.10 -14.21 8.41
N ILE A 450 -21.16 -13.34 8.05
CA ILE A 450 -20.97 -12.05 8.77
C ILE A 450 -22.17 -11.11 8.58
N GLY A 451 -22.93 -11.29 7.53
CA GLY A 451 -24.14 -10.56 7.23
C GLY A 451 -25.24 -10.72 8.30
N ILE A 452 -25.24 -11.84 9.07
CA ILE A 452 -26.24 -12.08 10.12
C ILE A 452 -25.92 -11.35 11.44
N PHE A 453 -24.77 -10.68 11.56
CA PHE A 453 -24.34 -9.95 12.76
C PHE A 453 -24.31 -8.45 12.53
N SER A 454 -24.85 -7.69 13.47
CA SER A 454 -24.61 -6.25 13.65
C SER A 454 -23.78 -6.08 14.92
N VAL A 455 -22.58 -5.54 14.82
CA VAL A 455 -21.63 -5.48 15.95
C VAL A 455 -21.21 -4.04 16.20
N VAL A 456 -21.26 -3.64 17.48
CA VAL A 456 -20.62 -2.43 17.98
C VAL A 456 -19.47 -2.90 18.88
N PHE A 457 -18.25 -2.85 18.37
CA PHE A 457 -17.04 -3.15 19.14
C PHE A 457 -16.71 -2.00 20.10
N GLN A 458 -15.90 -2.27 21.11
CA GLN A 458 -15.41 -1.26 22.05
C GLN A 458 -14.63 -0.17 21.33
N ASP A 459 -13.74 -0.57 20.41
CA ASP A 459 -12.87 0.30 19.61
C ASP A 459 -13.44 0.51 18.21
N PHE A 460 -14.71 0.88 18.10
CA PHE A 460 -15.33 1.14 16.81
C PHE A 460 -14.74 2.37 16.14
N TYR A 461 -14.69 2.34 14.80
CA TYR A 461 -14.17 3.43 14.00
C TYR A 461 -15.27 4.08 13.14
N LEU A 462 -15.26 5.41 13.10
CA LEU A 462 -16.07 6.21 12.15
C LEU A 462 -15.14 6.80 11.09
N LEU A 463 -15.56 6.67 9.84
CA LEU A 463 -14.83 7.23 8.72
C LEU A 463 -14.99 8.75 8.67
N SER A 464 -13.95 9.47 8.23
CA SER A 464 -14.02 10.90 7.91
C SER A 464 -14.82 11.09 6.61
N HIS A 465 -16.11 10.85 6.70
CA HIS A 465 -17.07 10.83 5.62
C HIS A 465 -18.44 11.35 6.09
N GLN A 466 -19.42 11.45 5.18
CA GLN A 466 -20.74 11.91 5.52
C GLN A 466 -21.41 11.02 6.59
N LEU A 467 -22.19 11.65 7.47
CA LEU A 467 -22.91 10.99 8.57
C LEU A 467 -23.78 9.84 8.05
N GLY A 468 -24.59 10.09 7.00
CA GLY A 468 -25.46 9.08 6.40
C GLY A 468 -24.70 7.86 5.90
N GLN A 469 -23.54 8.07 5.25
CA GLN A 469 -22.68 6.98 4.76
C GLN A 469 -22.04 6.18 5.92
N ASN A 470 -21.69 6.86 7.02
CA ASN A 470 -21.21 6.19 8.22
C ASN A 470 -22.29 5.30 8.86
N VAL A 471 -23.54 5.71 8.84
CA VAL A 471 -24.68 4.91 9.34
C VAL A 471 -25.00 3.76 8.39
N ALA A 472 -25.06 4.02 7.08
CA ALA A 472 -25.39 3.00 6.09
C ALA A 472 -24.27 1.97 5.87
N GLY A 473 -23.00 2.36 6.12
CA GLY A 473 -21.83 1.57 5.74
C GLY A 473 -21.69 1.40 4.21
N SER A 474 -22.28 2.30 3.44
CA SER A 474 -22.37 2.28 1.97
C SER A 474 -22.46 3.69 1.41
N CYS A 475 -22.09 3.85 0.14
CA CYS A 475 -22.33 5.10 -0.59
C CYS A 475 -23.83 5.32 -0.91
N ASP A 476 -24.60 4.23 -1.02
CA ASP A 476 -26.05 4.28 -1.22
C ASP A 476 -26.75 4.34 0.14
N VAL A 477 -27.32 5.49 0.47
CA VAL A 477 -27.96 5.77 1.76
C VAL A 477 -29.47 5.85 1.60
N ASP A 478 -30.22 5.01 2.31
CA ASP A 478 -31.66 5.25 2.53
C ASP A 478 -31.79 6.30 3.66
N GLU A 479 -32.02 7.56 3.26
CA GLU A 479 -32.04 8.72 4.16
C GLU A 479 -33.12 8.59 5.23
N ALA A 480 -34.32 8.09 4.87
CA ALA A 480 -35.43 7.93 5.82
C ALA A 480 -35.08 6.92 6.89
N ARG A 481 -34.49 5.80 6.49
CA ARG A 481 -34.04 4.74 7.40
C ARG A 481 -32.85 5.18 8.26
N ALA A 482 -31.86 5.86 7.67
CA ALA A 482 -30.69 6.38 8.41
C ALA A 482 -31.11 7.43 9.45
N GLY A 483 -31.99 8.36 9.09
CA GLY A 483 -32.53 9.36 10.01
C GLY A 483 -33.28 8.73 11.17
N LYS A 484 -34.14 7.73 10.90
CA LYS A 484 -34.85 6.99 11.95
C LYS A 484 -33.89 6.26 12.89
N CYS A 485 -32.89 5.55 12.36
CA CYS A 485 -31.90 4.85 13.18
C CYS A 485 -31.12 5.81 14.10
N LEU A 486 -30.79 7.01 13.61
CA LEU A 486 -30.14 8.05 14.42
C LEU A 486 -31.05 8.60 15.52
N GLU A 487 -32.34 8.80 15.24
CA GLU A 487 -33.34 9.22 16.23
C GLU A 487 -33.50 8.16 17.32
N ASP A 488 -33.67 6.89 16.91
CA ASP A 488 -33.80 5.75 17.84
C ASP A 488 -32.55 5.59 18.70
N ALA A 489 -31.35 5.82 18.15
CA ALA A 489 -30.09 5.80 18.90
C ALA A 489 -29.87 7.05 19.79
N GLY A 490 -30.81 8.01 19.80
CA GLY A 490 -30.74 9.21 20.61
C GLY A 490 -29.83 10.32 20.05
N PHE A 491 -29.61 10.32 18.74
CA PHE A 491 -28.86 11.38 18.03
C PHE A 491 -29.80 12.39 17.32
N GLY A 492 -31.11 12.23 17.41
CA GLY A 492 -32.10 12.99 16.66
C GLY A 492 -32.09 14.50 16.93
N GLU A 493 -31.85 14.95 18.18
CA GLU A 493 -31.73 16.38 18.48
C GLU A 493 -30.52 16.99 17.77
N ARG A 494 -29.38 16.32 17.88
CA ARG A 494 -28.14 16.74 17.23
C ARG A 494 -28.27 16.74 15.71
N LEU A 495 -28.93 15.72 15.12
CA LEU A 495 -29.16 15.65 13.69
C LEU A 495 -29.93 16.87 13.15
N ARG A 496 -30.92 17.37 13.91
CA ARG A 496 -31.72 18.56 13.54
C ARG A 496 -30.91 19.87 13.60
N GLU A 497 -29.86 19.92 14.40
CA GLU A 497 -28.95 21.07 14.50
C GLU A 497 -27.91 21.12 13.36
N LEU A 498 -27.69 20.00 12.69
CA LEU A 498 -26.70 19.91 11.62
C LEU A 498 -27.22 20.58 10.35
N PRO A 499 -26.47 21.54 9.74
CA PRO A 499 -26.95 22.31 8.58
C PRO A 499 -27.23 21.42 7.36
N ASP A 500 -26.42 20.39 7.15
CA ASP A 500 -26.53 19.48 6.01
C ASP A 500 -27.15 18.12 6.38
N GLY A 501 -27.66 17.98 7.61
CA GLY A 501 -28.30 16.77 8.07
C GLY A 501 -27.40 15.54 7.89
N LEU A 502 -27.89 14.52 7.15
CA LEU A 502 -27.15 13.29 6.87
C LEU A 502 -25.93 13.48 5.97
N ASN A 503 -25.85 14.57 5.21
CA ASN A 503 -24.72 14.89 4.34
C ASN A 503 -23.59 15.62 5.07
N THR A 504 -23.76 15.94 6.35
CA THR A 504 -22.73 16.56 7.18
C THR A 504 -21.48 15.65 7.26
N TRP A 505 -20.31 16.21 6.94
CA TRP A 505 -19.05 15.51 7.05
C TRP A 505 -18.63 15.36 8.50
N LEU A 506 -18.18 14.15 8.84
CA LEU A 506 -17.57 13.85 10.13
C LEU A 506 -16.07 14.12 10.04
N PHE A 507 -15.55 14.80 11.06
CA PHE A 507 -14.15 15.22 11.17
C PHE A 507 -13.74 16.25 10.07
N LYS A 508 -12.51 16.77 10.18
CA LYS A 508 -12.01 17.84 9.28
C LYS A 508 -10.91 17.36 8.34
N ASP A 509 -10.81 16.05 8.11
CA ASP A 509 -9.74 15.50 7.29
C ASP A 509 -9.92 15.81 5.80
N PHE A 510 -11.17 15.91 5.34
CA PHE A 510 -11.51 16.13 3.92
C PHE A 510 -12.43 17.33 3.68
N ASP A 511 -13.06 17.86 4.73
CA ASP A 511 -13.95 19.00 4.66
C ASP A 511 -13.68 19.95 5.82
N GLU A 512 -13.41 21.23 5.53
CA GLU A 512 -13.11 22.26 6.54
C GLU A 512 -14.30 22.54 7.46
N GLU A 513 -15.53 22.36 6.96
CA GLU A 513 -16.79 22.52 7.68
C GLU A 513 -17.20 21.25 8.45
N GLY A 514 -16.41 20.17 8.34
CA GLY A 514 -16.64 18.92 9.03
C GLY A 514 -16.73 19.08 10.55
N ILE A 515 -17.66 18.35 11.18
CA ILE A 515 -17.94 18.45 12.62
C ILE A 515 -17.05 17.53 13.42
N GLN A 516 -16.67 17.98 14.63
CA GLN A 516 -16.07 17.12 15.64
C GLN A 516 -17.17 16.52 16.52
N LEU A 517 -16.98 15.23 16.87
CA LEU A 517 -17.93 14.47 17.65
C LEU A 517 -17.38 14.17 19.05
N SER A 518 -18.22 14.30 20.06
CA SER A 518 -17.93 13.76 21.41
C SER A 518 -17.92 12.24 21.41
N GLY A 519 -17.32 11.61 22.42
CA GLY A 519 -17.29 10.15 22.56
C GLY A 519 -18.72 9.54 22.58
N GLY A 520 -19.65 10.19 23.27
CA GLY A 520 -21.05 9.76 23.31
C GLY A 520 -21.78 9.89 21.96
N GLU A 521 -21.52 10.94 21.20
CA GLU A 521 -22.08 11.11 19.84
C GLU A 521 -21.54 10.04 18.87
N ARG A 522 -20.23 9.78 18.92
CA ARG A 522 -19.62 8.69 18.13
C ARG A 522 -20.29 7.35 18.41
N GLN A 523 -20.55 7.06 19.67
CA GLN A 523 -21.20 5.83 20.11
C GLN A 523 -22.65 5.70 19.62
N LYS A 524 -23.43 6.78 19.68
CA LYS A 524 -24.81 6.81 19.15
C LYS A 524 -24.83 6.53 17.64
N ILE A 525 -23.87 7.06 16.88
CA ILE A 525 -23.73 6.78 15.44
C ILE A 525 -23.37 5.30 15.20
N ALA A 526 -22.47 4.72 16.00
CA ALA A 526 -22.13 3.30 15.87
C ALA A 526 -23.33 2.39 16.15
N ILE A 527 -24.18 2.75 17.13
CA ILE A 527 -25.43 2.06 17.43
C ILE A 527 -26.43 2.20 16.27
N ALA A 528 -26.59 3.41 15.71
CA ALA A 528 -27.45 3.64 14.55
C ALA A 528 -26.99 2.81 13.33
N ARG A 529 -25.66 2.66 13.11
CA ARG A 529 -25.08 1.77 12.10
C ARG A 529 -25.49 0.32 12.30
N ALA A 530 -25.41 -0.16 13.54
CA ALA A 530 -25.80 -1.53 13.87
C ALA A 530 -27.30 -1.78 13.64
N GLN A 531 -28.15 -0.79 13.93
CA GLN A 531 -29.59 -0.83 13.63
C GLN A 531 -29.88 -0.79 12.13
N TYR A 532 -29.19 0.09 11.41
CA TYR A 532 -29.36 0.22 9.96
C TYR A 532 -29.04 -1.09 9.22
N LYS A 533 -28.05 -1.86 9.67
CA LYS A 533 -27.74 -3.17 9.10
C LYS A 533 -28.89 -4.18 9.25
N ASP A 534 -29.71 -4.07 10.28
CA ASP A 534 -30.88 -4.90 10.57
C ASP A 534 -30.62 -6.42 10.59
N ALA A 535 -29.48 -6.81 11.16
CA ALA A 535 -29.09 -8.21 11.28
C ALA A 535 -29.86 -8.94 12.39
N PRO A 536 -30.04 -10.28 12.29
CA PRO A 536 -30.67 -11.10 13.31
C PRO A 536 -29.99 -11.05 14.69
N PHE A 537 -28.66 -10.93 14.70
CA PHE A 537 -27.84 -10.79 15.90
C PHE A 537 -27.33 -9.36 16.07
N ILE A 538 -27.55 -8.78 17.24
CA ILE A 538 -26.93 -7.52 17.65
C ILE A 538 -25.94 -7.81 18.77
N ILE A 539 -24.69 -7.44 18.57
CA ILE A 539 -23.62 -7.63 19.53
C ILE A 539 -23.12 -6.25 19.97
N LEU A 540 -23.08 -6.02 21.27
CA LEU A 540 -22.67 -4.76 21.86
C LEU A 540 -21.54 -5.03 22.87
N ASP A 541 -20.32 -4.62 22.48
CA ASP A 541 -19.13 -4.76 23.31
C ASP A 541 -18.90 -3.43 24.06
N GLU A 542 -19.26 -3.39 25.33
CA GLU A 542 -19.16 -2.21 26.22
C GLU A 542 -19.74 -0.91 25.63
N PRO A 543 -20.99 -0.93 25.17
CA PRO A 543 -21.55 0.19 24.39
C PRO A 543 -21.75 1.48 25.19
N THR A 544 -21.40 1.54 26.47
CA THR A 544 -21.67 2.66 27.38
C THR A 544 -20.43 3.16 28.12
N ALA A 545 -19.24 2.73 27.75
CA ALA A 545 -17.98 3.10 28.41
C ALA A 545 -17.74 4.63 28.47
N SER A 546 -18.24 5.37 27.48
CA SER A 546 -18.06 6.83 27.35
C SER A 546 -19.28 7.64 27.83
N LEU A 547 -20.32 7.01 28.42
CA LEU A 547 -21.55 7.66 28.79
C LEU A 547 -21.65 7.86 30.30
N ASP A 548 -22.33 8.94 30.69
CA ASP A 548 -22.73 9.14 32.07
C ASP A 548 -23.83 8.15 32.48
N PRO A 549 -24.04 7.88 33.80
CA PRO A 549 -24.99 6.88 34.27
C PRO A 549 -26.46 7.13 33.87
N ILE A 550 -26.85 8.37 33.64
CA ILE A 550 -28.21 8.75 33.23
C ILE A 550 -28.42 8.43 31.77
N ALA A 551 -27.49 8.88 30.92
CA ALA A 551 -27.46 8.57 29.47
C ALA A 551 -27.33 7.06 29.23
N GLU A 552 -26.57 6.36 30.07
CA GLU A 552 -26.47 4.90 30.07
C GLU A 552 -27.83 4.24 30.32
N ALA A 553 -28.52 4.62 31.37
CA ALA A 553 -29.83 4.07 31.70
C ALA A 553 -30.89 4.35 30.63
N GLU A 554 -30.86 5.53 30.03
CA GLU A 554 -31.76 5.90 28.95
C GLU A 554 -31.49 5.08 27.65
N ILE A 555 -30.25 4.88 27.30
CA ILE A 555 -29.86 4.04 26.18
C ILE A 555 -30.28 2.57 26.44
N TYR A 556 -30.08 2.04 27.65
CA TYR A 556 -30.51 0.67 27.93
C TYR A 556 -32.02 0.48 27.86
N ARG A 557 -32.80 1.46 28.26
CA ARG A 557 -34.25 1.42 28.09
C ARG A 557 -34.64 1.42 26.62
N LYS A 558 -33.96 2.24 25.82
CA LYS A 558 -34.13 2.27 24.35
C LYS A 558 -33.60 1.01 23.68
N PHE A 559 -32.56 0.38 24.24
CA PHE A 559 -32.04 -0.88 23.68
C PHE A 559 -33.05 -2.01 23.65
N ASP A 560 -33.91 -2.11 24.63
CA ASP A 560 -34.97 -3.11 24.63
C ASP A 560 -35.96 -2.88 23.49
N GLU A 561 -36.23 -1.63 23.16
CA GLU A 561 -37.05 -1.25 21.98
C GLU A 561 -36.27 -1.48 20.67
N ILE A 562 -34.98 -1.16 20.63
CA ILE A 562 -34.08 -1.31 19.47
C ILE A 562 -33.86 -2.78 19.14
N VAL A 563 -33.66 -3.62 20.15
CA VAL A 563 -33.42 -5.06 19.98
C VAL A 563 -34.68 -5.76 19.50
N GLY A 564 -35.85 -5.41 20.02
CA GLY A 564 -37.12 -6.06 19.68
C GLY A 564 -37.01 -7.58 19.86
N ASP A 565 -37.40 -8.33 18.82
CA ASP A 565 -37.36 -9.81 18.76
C ASP A 565 -35.99 -10.38 18.32
N ARG A 566 -34.93 -9.55 18.24
CA ARG A 566 -33.59 -9.98 17.83
C ARG A 566 -32.82 -10.58 19.00
N THR A 567 -31.79 -11.37 18.68
CA THR A 567 -30.83 -11.80 19.69
C THR A 567 -29.87 -10.67 20.01
N ALA A 568 -29.79 -10.32 21.27
CA ALA A 568 -28.80 -9.36 21.72
C ALA A 568 -27.74 -10.06 22.58
N ILE A 569 -26.48 -9.84 22.22
CA ILE A 569 -25.35 -10.30 23.03
C ILE A 569 -24.66 -9.06 23.60
N TYR A 570 -24.59 -8.98 24.91
CA TYR A 570 -24.00 -7.87 25.62
C TYR A 570 -22.73 -8.30 26.33
N ILE A 571 -21.58 -7.72 25.98
CA ILE A 571 -20.39 -7.80 26.83
C ILE A 571 -20.42 -6.65 27.81
N ARG A 572 -20.27 -6.94 29.12
CA ARG A 572 -20.42 -5.94 30.13
C ARG A 572 -19.41 -6.07 31.26
N HIS A 573 -18.98 -4.90 31.75
CA HIS A 573 -18.26 -4.74 32.99
C HIS A 573 -19.17 -4.31 34.14
N ARG A 574 -20.32 -3.66 33.84
CA ARG A 574 -21.31 -3.24 34.87
C ARG A 574 -22.45 -4.25 34.93
N LEU A 575 -22.54 -4.98 36.03
CA LEU A 575 -23.50 -6.07 36.19
C LEU A 575 -24.94 -5.58 36.44
N SER A 576 -25.14 -4.30 36.83
CA SER A 576 -26.47 -3.71 37.10
C SER A 576 -27.47 -3.90 35.95
N SER A 577 -26.97 -3.91 34.73
CA SER A 577 -27.77 -4.09 33.50
C SER A 577 -27.97 -5.56 33.09
N CYS A 578 -27.30 -6.52 33.74
CA CYS A 578 -27.49 -7.95 33.47
C CYS A 578 -28.87 -8.47 33.94
N ARG A 579 -29.56 -7.73 34.81
CA ARG A 579 -30.92 -8.05 35.27
C ARG A 579 -31.94 -8.15 34.12
N PHE A 580 -31.70 -7.44 33.01
CA PHE A 580 -32.61 -7.44 31.86
C PHE A 580 -32.27 -8.54 30.84
N CYS A 581 -31.23 -9.34 31.10
CA CYS A 581 -30.84 -10.43 30.22
C CYS A 581 -31.49 -11.74 30.67
N GLY A 582 -31.99 -12.50 29.72
CA GLY A 582 -32.61 -13.81 30.01
C GLY A 582 -31.56 -14.86 30.39
N GLU A 583 -30.34 -14.69 29.91
CA GLU A 583 -29.24 -15.62 30.16
C GLU A 583 -27.91 -14.88 30.36
N ILE A 584 -27.07 -15.38 31.25
CA ILE A 584 -25.77 -14.82 31.60
C ILE A 584 -24.72 -15.93 31.51
N LEU A 585 -23.65 -15.67 30.77
CA LEU A 585 -22.44 -16.51 30.73
C LEU A 585 -21.33 -15.83 31.51
N VAL A 586 -20.77 -16.52 32.49
CA VAL A 586 -19.69 -16.03 33.33
C VAL A 586 -18.39 -16.66 32.85
N PHE A 587 -17.47 -15.81 32.36
CA PHE A 587 -16.15 -16.21 31.88
C PHE A 587 -15.08 -16.00 32.96
N GLU A 588 -14.22 -16.99 33.10
CA GLU A 588 -13.01 -16.91 33.90
C GLU A 588 -11.91 -17.76 33.26
N ASN A 589 -10.71 -17.17 33.12
CA ASN A 589 -9.52 -17.85 32.54
C ASN A 589 -9.79 -18.58 31.21
N GLY A 590 -10.56 -17.94 30.33
CA GLY A 590 -10.87 -18.47 29.00
C GLY A 590 -11.96 -19.55 28.97
N SER A 591 -12.64 -19.83 30.08
CA SER A 591 -13.69 -20.84 30.15
C SER A 591 -14.98 -20.26 30.71
N VAL A 592 -16.12 -20.86 30.34
CA VAL A 592 -17.43 -20.55 30.95
C VAL A 592 -17.58 -21.35 32.24
N ILE A 593 -17.61 -20.66 33.36
CA ILE A 593 -17.66 -21.28 34.72
C ILE A 593 -19.05 -21.30 35.30
N GLN A 594 -19.93 -20.34 34.96
CA GLN A 594 -21.31 -20.30 35.41
C GLN A 594 -22.23 -19.87 34.25
N ARG A 595 -23.46 -20.39 34.28
CA ARG A 595 -24.51 -20.07 33.31
C ARG A 595 -25.86 -20.08 34.03
N GLY A 596 -26.71 -19.10 33.79
CA GLY A 596 -28.03 -18.97 34.38
C GLY A 596 -28.62 -17.58 34.25
N ASN A 597 -29.73 -17.30 34.87
CA ASN A 597 -30.28 -15.96 34.94
C ASN A 597 -29.73 -15.20 36.17
N HIS A 598 -30.07 -13.90 36.28
CA HIS A 598 -29.57 -13.05 37.38
C HIS A 598 -29.95 -13.59 38.78
N GLU A 599 -31.20 -14.04 38.97
CA GLU A 599 -31.71 -14.49 40.26
C GLU A 599 -31.05 -15.80 40.69
N GLU A 600 -30.85 -16.73 39.76
CA GLU A 600 -30.17 -17.99 40.00
C GLU A 600 -28.69 -17.78 40.37
N LEU A 601 -27.99 -16.92 39.62
CA LEU A 601 -26.56 -16.71 39.80
C LEU A 601 -26.22 -15.90 41.06
N ILE A 602 -27.09 -14.99 41.48
CA ILE A 602 -26.91 -14.23 42.73
C ILE A 602 -27.22 -15.06 43.95
N GLY A 603 -28.17 -16.02 43.84
CA GLY A 603 -28.53 -16.99 44.88
C GLY A 603 -27.49 -18.10 45.11
N THR A 604 -26.57 -18.28 44.18
CA THR A 604 -25.54 -19.34 44.19
C THR A 604 -24.17 -18.74 44.51
N GLU A 605 -23.41 -19.39 45.39
CA GLU A 605 -22.02 -18.99 45.63
C GLU A 605 -21.20 -19.18 44.34
N GLY A 606 -20.48 -18.14 43.94
CA GLY A 606 -19.63 -18.20 42.76
C GLY A 606 -19.20 -16.83 42.25
N LYS A 607 -18.48 -16.82 41.12
CA LYS A 607 -17.84 -15.63 40.57
C LYS A 607 -18.79 -14.49 40.21
N TYR A 608 -20.01 -14.83 39.75
CA TYR A 608 -21.01 -13.81 39.43
C TYR A 608 -21.41 -13.01 40.67
N ARG A 609 -21.66 -13.70 41.79
CA ARG A 609 -22.02 -13.08 43.05
C ARG A 609 -20.88 -12.25 43.63
N GLU A 610 -19.63 -12.74 43.56
CA GLU A 610 -18.44 -11.98 43.97
C GLU A 610 -18.31 -10.66 43.19
N LEU A 611 -18.44 -10.71 41.89
CA LEU A 611 -18.38 -9.53 41.03
C LEU A 611 -19.52 -8.56 41.33
N TRP A 612 -20.72 -9.08 41.55
CA TRP A 612 -21.89 -8.27 41.89
C TRP A 612 -21.73 -7.55 43.24
N GLU A 613 -21.34 -8.27 44.29
CA GLU A 613 -21.11 -7.72 45.62
C GLU A 613 -19.98 -6.68 45.62
N ALA A 614 -18.93 -6.93 44.87
CA ALA A 614 -17.82 -5.98 44.70
C ALA A 614 -18.30 -4.65 44.09
N GLN A 615 -19.14 -4.72 43.06
CA GLN A 615 -19.72 -3.53 42.42
C GLN A 615 -20.72 -2.82 43.31
N ALA A 616 -21.60 -3.55 44.02
CA ALA A 616 -22.58 -2.99 44.96
C ALA A 616 -21.89 -2.20 46.09
N LYS A 617 -20.85 -2.76 46.70
CA LYS A 617 -20.05 -2.07 47.71
C LYS A 617 -19.40 -0.78 47.23
N TYR A 618 -19.01 -0.73 45.98
CA TYR A 618 -18.45 0.47 45.38
C TYR A 618 -19.50 1.59 45.25
N TYR A 619 -20.71 1.25 44.83
CA TYR A 619 -21.83 2.21 44.72
C TYR A 619 -22.33 2.69 46.06
N GLU A 620 -22.38 1.83 47.07
CA GLU A 620 -22.76 2.21 48.44
C GLU A 620 -21.75 3.19 49.05
N LYS A 621 -20.46 2.92 48.90
CA LYS A 621 -19.40 3.84 49.36
C LYS A 621 -19.42 5.16 48.63
N ALA A 622 -19.69 5.18 47.33
CA ALA A 622 -19.80 6.41 46.55
C ALA A 622 -20.98 7.27 47.01
N LYS A 623 -22.14 6.64 47.34
CA LYS A 623 -23.30 7.31 47.86
C LYS A 623 -23.03 7.91 49.25
N GLN A 624 -22.38 7.17 50.13
CA GLN A 624 -22.00 7.61 51.46
C GLN A 624 -21.02 8.83 51.40
N TYR A 625 -20.09 8.82 50.44
CA TYR A 625 -19.15 9.93 50.20
C TYR A 625 -19.85 11.20 49.67
N GLU A 626 -20.90 11.06 48.86
CA GLU A 626 -21.72 12.19 48.39
C GLU A 626 -22.64 12.73 49.50
N GLU A 627 -23.17 11.89 50.38
CA GLU A 627 -23.94 12.31 51.55
C GLU A 627 -23.06 13.04 52.56
N ASP A 628 -21.87 12.53 52.86
CA ASP A 628 -20.92 13.19 53.77
C ASP A 628 -20.43 14.55 53.21
N LYS A 629 -20.31 14.69 51.88
CA LYS A 629 -19.98 15.97 51.24
C LYS A 629 -21.11 17.01 51.28
N LYS A 630 -22.35 16.59 51.48
CA LYS A 630 -23.50 17.50 51.63
C LYS A 630 -23.60 18.09 53.03
N TYR A 631 -22.87 17.52 54.00
CA TYR A 631 -22.83 17.99 55.39
C TYR A 631 -21.54 18.69 55.79
N LEU A 632 -20.58 18.83 54.83
CA LEU A 632 -19.40 19.70 54.91
C LEU A 632 -19.59 20.97 54.05
#